data_631ce63ee652bd7c13cd634c50039c03
#
_entry.id   631ce63ee652bd7c13cd634c50039c03
#
_cell.length_a   1.000
_cell.length_b   1.000
_cell.length_c   1.000
_cell.angle_alpha   90.00
_cell.angle_beta   90.00
_cell.angle_gamma   90.00
#
_symmetry.space_group_name_H-M   'P 1'
#
loop_
_entity.id
_entity.type
_entity.pdbx_description
1 polymer ?
#
loop_
_entity_poly.entity_id
_entity_poly.type
_entity_poly.pdbx_seq_one_letter_code
_entity_poly.pdbx_strand_id
1 'polypeptide(L)'
;IDTQKGVDPVSIPDFMSAEGMRALQLTKLKKLVKMCYERVPLTRRRMDEKGVKPEDIKTLEDIKYLPFMMKTDLRDEYPLGLTAAPMSEVVRFHCSSGTTGKPIVICNTKNDIDVWSDGVARALAMDGIGKDDILQVSYGYGLFTGGLGLHYGGERRGCSVLPTSGGNTDRQLMLMRDLGVTAIACTPSYFIHLMDEAQKKGIDFRGRFLWRMVIL
;
A
#
# COMPACT_ATOMS: atom_id res chain seq x y z
N ILE A 1 -21.74 -21.20 11.17
CA ILE A 1 -22.16 -19.97 10.47
C ILE A 1 -21.24 -19.84 9.27
N ASP A 2 -21.80 -19.87 8.06
CA ASP A 2 -21.05 -19.66 6.83
C ASP A 2 -20.63 -18.17 6.77
N THR A 3 -19.50 -17.88 7.34
CA THR A 3 -18.94 -16.51 7.44
C THR A 3 -18.53 -15.94 6.07
N GLN A 4 -18.52 -16.75 5.02
CA GLN A 4 -18.19 -16.31 3.67
C GLN A 4 -19.41 -15.79 2.89
N LYS A 5 -20.62 -16.10 3.35
CA LYS A 5 -21.84 -15.66 2.68
C LYS A 5 -22.07 -14.16 2.95
N GLY A 6 -21.82 -13.33 1.97
CA GLY A 6 -21.89 -11.87 2.05
C GLY A 6 -20.59 -11.15 2.34
N VAL A 7 -19.47 -11.87 2.50
CA VAL A 7 -18.14 -11.26 2.60
C VAL A 7 -17.66 -10.89 1.19
N ASP A 8 -17.11 -9.70 1.08
CA ASP A 8 -16.49 -9.26 -0.18
C ASP A 8 -15.34 -10.20 -0.56
N PRO A 9 -15.27 -10.68 -1.81
CA PRO A 9 -14.22 -11.59 -2.25
C PRO A 9 -12.79 -11.11 -1.98
N VAL A 10 -12.56 -9.80 -2.04
CA VAL A 10 -11.24 -9.21 -1.75
C VAL A 10 -10.85 -9.35 -0.28
N SER A 11 -11.83 -9.48 0.62
CA SER A 11 -11.62 -9.59 2.07
C SER A 11 -11.57 -11.03 2.59
N ILE A 12 -11.74 -12.05 1.74
CA ILE A 12 -11.71 -13.46 2.16
C ILE A 12 -10.45 -13.79 3.00
N PRO A 13 -9.23 -13.35 2.63
CA PRO A 13 -8.05 -13.63 3.44
C PRO A 13 -8.12 -13.10 4.88
N ASP A 14 -8.93 -12.06 5.15
CA ASP A 14 -9.07 -11.45 6.48
C ASP A 14 -9.89 -12.33 7.44
N PHE A 15 -10.61 -13.32 6.89
CA PHE A 15 -11.45 -14.25 7.63
C PHE A 15 -10.87 -15.67 7.71
N MET A 16 -9.62 -15.85 7.34
CA MET A 16 -8.94 -17.13 7.49
C MET A 16 -8.81 -17.52 8.97
N SER A 17 -8.83 -18.83 9.25
CA SER A 17 -8.50 -19.31 10.59
C SER A 17 -7.06 -18.93 10.97
N ALA A 18 -6.79 -18.78 12.27
CA ALA A 18 -5.43 -18.50 12.74
C ALA A 18 -4.42 -19.54 12.26
N GLU A 19 -4.81 -20.82 12.24
CA GLU A 19 -3.96 -21.91 11.74
C GLU A 19 -3.69 -21.76 10.24
N GLY A 20 -4.73 -21.52 9.43
CA GLY A 20 -4.60 -21.28 7.99
C GLY A 20 -3.72 -20.08 7.68
N MET A 21 -3.88 -18.98 8.44
CA MET A 21 -3.05 -17.78 8.30
C MET A 21 -1.58 -18.08 8.63
N ARG A 22 -1.30 -18.78 9.72
CA ARG A 22 0.08 -19.17 10.10
C ARG A 22 0.73 -20.06 9.05
N ALA A 23 0.01 -21.02 8.49
CA ALA A 23 0.50 -21.87 7.41
C ALA A 23 0.84 -21.07 6.15
N LEU A 24 -0.03 -20.13 5.76
CA LEU A 24 0.21 -19.22 4.63
C LEU A 24 1.43 -18.33 4.88
N GLN A 25 1.53 -17.74 6.07
CA GLN A 25 2.67 -16.89 6.47
C GLN A 25 3.98 -17.67 6.42
N LEU A 26 4.03 -18.89 6.94
CA LEU A 26 5.23 -19.72 6.90
C LEU A 26 5.65 -20.06 5.47
N THR A 27 4.70 -20.40 4.61
CA THR A 27 4.96 -20.67 3.19
C THR A 27 5.56 -19.45 2.49
N LYS A 28 4.98 -18.26 2.72
CA LYS A 28 5.49 -17.00 2.16
C LYS A 28 6.86 -16.63 2.73
N LEU A 29 7.08 -16.81 4.05
CA LEU A 29 8.35 -16.53 4.71
C LEU A 29 9.49 -17.38 4.11
N LYS A 30 9.29 -18.69 3.99
CA LYS A 30 10.29 -19.60 3.40
C LYS A 30 10.67 -19.19 1.97
N LYS A 31 9.65 -18.87 1.14
CA LYS A 31 9.86 -18.42 -0.23
C LYS A 31 10.66 -17.11 -0.28
N LEU A 32 10.29 -16.14 0.56
CA LEU A 32 10.95 -14.84 0.63
C LEU A 32 12.40 -14.96 1.09
N VAL A 33 12.65 -15.70 2.18
CA VAL A 33 14.01 -15.90 2.73
C VAL A 33 14.91 -16.56 1.68
N LYS A 34 14.43 -17.61 1.01
CA LYS A 34 15.18 -18.29 -0.05
C LYS A 34 15.51 -17.32 -1.20
N MET A 35 14.52 -16.57 -1.68
CA MET A 35 14.71 -15.60 -2.76
C MET A 35 15.73 -14.53 -2.38
N CYS A 36 15.62 -13.95 -1.17
CA CYS A 36 16.54 -12.92 -0.71
C CYS A 36 17.96 -13.47 -0.52
N TYR A 37 18.10 -14.69 0.01
CA TYR A 37 19.41 -15.34 0.14
C TYR A 37 20.08 -15.60 -1.22
N GLU A 38 19.30 -16.06 -2.19
CA GLU A 38 19.83 -16.39 -3.53
C GLU A 38 20.16 -15.13 -4.36
N ARG A 39 19.41 -14.04 -4.19
CA ARG A 39 19.41 -12.91 -5.13
C ARG A 39 19.91 -11.59 -4.56
N VAL A 40 19.97 -11.44 -3.23
CA VAL A 40 20.40 -10.21 -2.57
C VAL A 40 21.74 -10.44 -1.84
N PRO A 41 22.86 -9.92 -2.37
CA PRO A 41 24.20 -10.18 -1.81
C PRO A 41 24.33 -9.81 -0.33
N LEU A 42 23.77 -8.68 0.08
CA LEU A 42 23.77 -8.24 1.48
C LEU A 42 23.08 -9.25 2.39
N THR A 43 21.89 -9.75 1.99
CA THR A 43 21.14 -10.75 2.78
C THR A 43 21.93 -12.05 2.91
N ARG A 44 22.48 -12.53 1.79
CA ARG A 44 23.32 -13.75 1.80
C ARG A 44 24.48 -13.62 2.77
N ARG A 45 25.27 -12.55 2.62
CA ARG A 45 26.45 -12.31 3.48
C ARG A 45 26.07 -12.32 4.97
N ARG A 46 25.03 -11.58 5.36
CA ARG A 46 24.61 -11.48 6.74
C ARG A 46 24.03 -12.79 7.32
N MET A 47 23.34 -13.56 6.49
CA MET A 47 22.87 -14.87 6.90
C MET A 47 24.03 -15.85 7.08
N ASP A 48 25.01 -15.83 6.18
CA ASP A 48 26.22 -16.65 6.28
C ASP A 48 27.07 -16.29 7.52
N GLU A 49 27.22 -15.00 7.82
CA GLU A 49 27.91 -14.51 9.04
C GLU A 49 27.22 -15.00 10.32
N LYS A 50 25.90 -15.18 10.29
CA LYS A 50 25.14 -15.78 11.42
C LYS A 50 25.08 -17.30 11.39
N GLY A 51 25.58 -17.93 10.35
CA GLY A 51 25.49 -19.39 10.16
C GLY A 51 24.06 -19.88 9.90
N VAL A 52 23.18 -19.02 9.36
CA VAL A 52 21.77 -19.33 9.09
C VAL A 52 21.55 -19.51 7.59
N LYS A 53 20.89 -20.59 7.22
CA LYS A 53 20.51 -20.91 5.83
C LYS A 53 19.00 -20.86 5.65
N PRO A 54 18.49 -20.72 4.42
CA PRO A 54 17.04 -20.73 4.16
C PRO A 54 16.34 -21.99 4.69
N GLU A 55 17.01 -23.13 4.69
CA GLU A 55 16.50 -24.42 5.14
C GLU A 55 16.29 -24.49 6.66
N ASP A 56 16.93 -23.60 7.41
CA ASP A 56 16.81 -23.52 8.88
C ASP A 56 15.49 -22.91 9.31
N ILE A 57 14.80 -22.19 8.41
CA ILE A 57 13.49 -21.60 8.66
C ILE A 57 12.41 -22.67 8.50
N LYS A 58 12.03 -23.29 9.60
CA LYS A 58 11.04 -24.37 9.66
C LYS A 58 9.70 -23.92 10.21
N THR A 59 9.71 -22.95 11.12
CA THR A 59 8.55 -22.37 11.79
C THR A 59 8.54 -20.85 11.63
N LEU A 60 7.43 -20.18 11.99
CA LEU A 60 7.38 -18.72 11.98
C LEU A 60 8.29 -18.09 13.04
N GLU A 61 8.49 -18.79 14.15
CA GLU A 61 9.33 -18.35 15.26
C GLU A 61 10.82 -18.28 14.87
N ASP A 62 11.24 -18.98 13.83
CA ASP A 62 12.62 -18.98 13.34
C ASP A 62 13.02 -17.67 12.68
N ILE A 63 12.06 -16.77 12.41
CA ILE A 63 12.34 -15.39 11.95
C ILE A 63 13.34 -14.66 12.85
N LYS A 64 13.41 -15.01 14.14
CA LYS A 64 14.35 -14.45 15.12
C LYS A 64 15.83 -14.72 14.79
N TYR A 65 16.12 -15.72 13.98
CA TYR A 65 17.49 -16.05 13.56
C TYR A 65 17.96 -15.23 12.36
N LEU A 66 17.03 -14.64 11.61
CA LEU A 66 17.36 -13.83 10.46
C LEU A 66 18.09 -12.53 10.87
N PRO A 67 19.02 -12.02 10.05
CA PRO A 67 19.67 -10.74 10.29
C PRO A 67 18.68 -9.59 10.15
N PHE A 68 18.89 -8.54 10.96
CA PHE A 68 18.17 -7.29 10.77
C PHE A 68 18.72 -6.51 9.56
N MET A 69 17.84 -5.72 8.96
CA MET A 69 18.17 -4.70 7.98
C MET A 69 17.99 -3.31 8.62
N MET A 70 18.97 -2.44 8.44
CA MET A 70 18.94 -1.07 8.95
C MET A 70 18.60 -0.09 7.82
N LYS A 71 18.06 1.08 8.18
CA LYS A 71 17.76 2.14 7.18
C LYS A 71 19.01 2.58 6.40
N THR A 72 20.18 2.52 7.01
CA THR A 72 21.47 2.80 6.37
C THR A 72 21.75 1.84 5.22
N ASP A 73 21.42 0.56 5.37
CA ASP A 73 21.64 -0.45 4.32
C ASP A 73 20.90 -0.11 3.03
N LEU A 74 19.68 0.45 3.16
CA LEU A 74 18.88 0.88 2.01
C LEU A 74 19.54 2.02 1.22
N ARG A 75 20.43 2.80 1.86
CA ARG A 75 21.19 3.88 1.24
C ARG A 75 22.53 3.41 0.72
N ASP A 76 23.19 2.51 1.45
CA ASP A 76 24.52 1.99 1.10
C ASP A 76 24.42 1.10 -0.15
N GLU A 77 23.31 0.36 -0.28
CA GLU A 77 23.01 -0.49 -1.44
C GLU A 77 22.30 0.29 -2.59
N TYR A 78 22.28 1.63 -2.52
CA TYR A 78 21.71 2.47 -3.59
C TYR A 78 22.45 2.27 -4.92
N PRO A 79 21.77 2.22 -6.08
CA PRO A 79 20.30 2.35 -6.20
C PRO A 79 19.55 1.01 -6.16
N LEU A 80 20.16 -0.12 -6.52
CA LEU A 80 19.47 -1.38 -6.83
C LEU A 80 20.03 -2.60 -6.09
N GLY A 81 20.99 -2.42 -5.18
CA GLY A 81 21.67 -3.52 -4.50
C GLY A 81 20.78 -4.47 -3.69
N LEU A 82 19.57 -4.01 -3.32
CA LEU A 82 18.57 -4.83 -2.62
C LEU A 82 17.47 -5.39 -3.54
N THR A 83 17.57 -5.16 -4.86
CA THR A 83 16.55 -5.63 -5.81
C THR A 83 16.75 -7.12 -6.07
N ALA A 84 15.75 -7.94 -5.71
CA ALA A 84 15.78 -9.38 -5.92
C ALA A 84 15.22 -9.82 -7.28
N ALA A 85 14.45 -8.97 -7.95
CA ALA A 85 13.87 -9.25 -9.26
C ALA A 85 14.82 -8.81 -10.39
N PRO A 86 14.85 -9.53 -11.53
CA PRO A 86 15.56 -9.04 -12.72
C PRO A 86 14.89 -7.75 -13.22
N MET A 87 15.69 -6.83 -13.75
CA MET A 87 15.20 -5.53 -14.22
C MET A 87 14.14 -5.63 -15.32
N SER A 88 14.14 -6.69 -16.09
CA SER A 88 13.13 -6.98 -17.12
C SER A 88 11.73 -7.24 -16.54
N GLU A 89 11.62 -7.57 -15.25
CA GLU A 89 10.36 -7.78 -14.54
C GLU A 89 9.91 -6.52 -13.76
N VAL A 90 10.79 -5.53 -13.60
CA VAL A 90 10.47 -4.28 -12.89
C VAL A 90 9.61 -3.38 -13.77
N VAL A 91 8.40 -3.09 -13.31
CA VAL A 91 7.42 -2.25 -14.04
C VAL A 91 7.28 -0.86 -13.43
N ARG A 92 7.82 -0.64 -12.21
CA ARG A 92 7.68 0.65 -11.53
C ARG A 92 8.77 0.87 -10.49
N PHE A 93 9.18 2.13 -10.36
CA PHE A 93 10.04 2.61 -9.29
C PHE A 93 9.28 3.55 -8.38
N HIS A 94 9.51 3.43 -7.09
CA HIS A 94 9.16 4.43 -6.10
C HIS A 94 10.41 4.87 -5.35
N CYS A 95 10.40 6.12 -4.88
CA CYS A 95 11.52 6.66 -4.12
C CYS A 95 11.02 7.38 -2.86
N SER A 96 11.81 7.32 -1.80
CA SER A 96 11.63 8.22 -0.67
C SER A 96 11.99 9.66 -1.04
N SER A 97 11.58 10.64 -0.23
CA SER A 97 11.86 12.06 -0.47
C SER A 97 13.35 12.43 -0.51
N GLY A 98 14.23 11.58 0.04
CA GLY A 98 15.67 11.81 0.02
C GLY A 98 16.18 13.02 0.83
N THR A 99 15.36 13.56 1.74
CA THR A 99 15.68 14.77 2.54
C THR A 99 17.00 14.69 3.32
N THR A 100 17.51 13.48 3.57
CA THR A 100 18.74 13.23 4.34
C THR A 100 19.86 12.65 3.48
N GLY A 101 19.85 12.86 2.16
CA GLY A 101 20.84 12.35 1.22
C GLY A 101 20.23 11.57 0.06
N LYS A 102 20.87 10.46 -0.38
CA LYS A 102 20.34 9.63 -1.47
C LYS A 102 18.95 9.07 -1.12
N PRO A 103 18.00 9.11 -2.06
CA PRO A 103 16.68 8.52 -1.84
C PRO A 103 16.79 6.99 -1.72
N ILE A 104 15.83 6.38 -1.04
CA ILE A 104 15.64 4.93 -1.08
C ILE A 104 14.83 4.62 -2.34
N VAL A 105 15.35 3.72 -3.17
CA VAL A 105 14.66 3.26 -4.39
C VAL A 105 14.00 1.92 -4.11
N ILE A 106 12.73 1.79 -4.49
CA ILE A 106 11.96 0.57 -4.39
C ILE A 106 11.54 0.16 -5.80
N CYS A 107 11.93 -1.04 -6.20
CA CYS A 107 11.57 -1.64 -7.49
C CYS A 107 10.34 -2.54 -7.29
N ASN A 108 9.34 -2.35 -8.12
CA ASN A 108 8.13 -3.16 -8.06
C ASN A 108 7.96 -3.94 -9.36
N THR A 109 7.74 -5.23 -9.24
CA THR A 109 7.26 -6.08 -10.34
C THR A 109 5.74 -5.93 -10.50
N LYS A 110 5.20 -6.49 -11.58
CA LYS A 110 3.73 -6.53 -11.76
C LYS A 110 3.03 -7.24 -10.59
N ASN A 111 3.62 -8.33 -10.10
CA ASN A 111 3.10 -9.05 -8.93
C ASN A 111 3.10 -8.19 -7.66
N ASP A 112 4.14 -7.38 -7.44
CA ASP A 112 4.19 -6.48 -6.27
C ASP A 112 3.08 -5.42 -6.33
N ILE A 113 2.83 -4.88 -7.53
CA ILE A 113 1.72 -3.94 -7.75
C ILE A 113 0.37 -4.60 -7.48
N ASP A 114 0.18 -5.85 -7.93
CA ASP A 114 -1.06 -6.58 -7.71
C ASP A 114 -1.30 -6.89 -6.21
N VAL A 115 -0.26 -7.34 -5.49
CA VAL A 115 -0.32 -7.57 -4.04
C VAL A 115 -0.60 -6.28 -3.27
N TRP A 116 0.05 -5.18 -3.66
CA TRP A 116 -0.18 -3.87 -3.06
C TRP A 116 -1.61 -3.38 -3.29
N SER A 117 -2.08 -3.43 -4.54
CA SER A 117 -3.45 -3.05 -4.91
C SER A 117 -4.50 -3.87 -4.16
N ASP A 118 -4.23 -5.17 -3.96
CA ASP A 118 -5.07 -6.07 -3.16
C ASP A 118 -5.14 -5.65 -1.69
N GLY A 119 -3.99 -5.33 -1.10
CA GLY A 119 -3.93 -4.84 0.28
C GLY A 119 -4.72 -3.55 0.49
N VAL A 120 -4.59 -2.58 -0.44
CA VAL A 120 -5.36 -1.32 -0.37
C VAL A 120 -6.85 -1.55 -0.63
N ALA A 121 -7.21 -2.42 -1.58
CA ALA A 121 -8.62 -2.78 -1.83
C ALA A 121 -9.28 -3.39 -0.58
N ARG A 122 -8.54 -4.22 0.17
CA ARG A 122 -9.00 -4.79 1.45
C ARG A 122 -9.21 -3.71 2.51
N ALA A 123 -8.28 -2.76 2.62
CA ALA A 123 -8.44 -1.62 3.54
C ALA A 123 -9.70 -0.80 3.19
N LEU A 124 -9.89 -0.48 1.92
CA LEU A 124 -11.10 0.22 1.45
C LEU A 124 -12.38 -0.57 1.73
N ALA A 125 -12.35 -1.90 1.59
CA ALA A 125 -13.48 -2.76 1.93
C ALA A 125 -13.81 -2.71 3.43
N MET A 126 -12.81 -2.65 4.31
CA MET A 126 -13.00 -2.51 5.75
C MET A 126 -13.68 -1.18 6.11
N ASP A 127 -13.37 -0.11 5.37
CA ASP A 127 -14.04 1.19 5.50
C ASP A 127 -15.43 1.20 4.84
N GLY A 128 -15.85 0.08 4.26
CA GLY A 128 -17.14 -0.09 3.59
C GLY A 128 -17.21 0.61 2.23
N ILE A 129 -16.08 1.00 1.64
CA ILE A 129 -16.01 1.61 0.31
C ILE A 129 -16.11 0.51 -0.75
N GLY A 130 -16.89 0.73 -1.80
CA GLY A 130 -17.21 -0.28 -2.81
C GLY A 130 -17.51 0.27 -4.20
N LYS A 131 -18.09 -0.60 -5.01
CA LYS A 131 -18.38 -0.34 -6.44
C LYS A 131 -19.31 0.85 -6.70
N ASP A 132 -20.10 1.23 -5.72
CA ASP A 132 -21.06 2.33 -5.84
C ASP A 132 -20.45 3.67 -5.35
N ASP A 133 -19.18 3.65 -4.92
CA ASP A 133 -18.48 4.82 -4.40
C ASP A 133 -17.64 5.51 -5.47
N ILE A 134 -17.53 6.83 -5.34
CA ILE A 134 -16.58 7.66 -6.06
C ILE A 134 -15.51 8.09 -5.06
N LEU A 135 -14.32 7.53 -5.21
CA LEU A 135 -13.15 7.76 -4.35
C LEU A 135 -12.29 8.89 -4.91
N GLN A 136 -12.30 10.04 -4.27
CA GLN A 136 -11.35 11.11 -4.59
C GLN A 136 -10.01 10.85 -3.91
N VAL A 137 -8.94 10.82 -4.70
CA VAL A 137 -7.56 10.67 -4.20
C VAL A 137 -6.86 12.02 -4.23
N SER A 138 -6.72 12.63 -3.06
CA SER A 138 -6.11 13.94 -2.85
C SER A 138 -4.67 13.83 -2.32
N TYR A 139 -3.95 12.79 -2.75
CA TYR A 139 -2.51 12.60 -2.55
C TYR A 139 -1.74 12.83 -3.84
N GLY A 140 -0.50 13.30 -3.72
CA GLY A 140 0.38 13.49 -4.87
C GLY A 140 0.63 12.19 -5.65
N TYR A 141 0.56 12.28 -6.97
CA TYR A 141 0.92 11.22 -7.91
C TYR A 141 2.35 11.46 -8.39
N GLY A 142 3.30 10.73 -7.86
CA GLY A 142 4.72 10.90 -8.21
C GLY A 142 5.55 9.73 -7.70
N LEU A 143 6.79 10.01 -7.34
CA LEU A 143 7.72 9.00 -6.83
C LEU A 143 7.26 8.36 -5.51
N PHE A 144 6.43 9.06 -4.74
CA PHE A 144 5.88 8.57 -3.50
C PHE A 144 4.69 7.62 -3.73
N THR A 145 4.42 6.74 -2.78
CA THR A 145 3.51 5.60 -2.96
C THR A 145 2.03 5.92 -2.80
N GLY A 146 1.66 6.97 -2.02
CA GLY A 146 0.31 7.19 -1.52
C GLY A 146 -0.77 7.29 -2.62
N GLY A 147 -0.61 8.22 -3.57
CA GLY A 147 -1.62 8.45 -4.61
C GLY A 147 -1.87 7.23 -5.49
N LEU A 148 -0.79 6.61 -5.98
CA LEU A 148 -0.89 5.42 -6.85
C LEU A 148 -1.44 4.19 -6.12
N GLY A 149 -1.08 3.99 -4.83
CA GLY A 149 -1.62 2.87 -4.05
C GLY A 149 -3.14 2.94 -3.92
N LEU A 150 -3.64 4.11 -3.54
CA LEU A 150 -5.08 4.36 -3.41
C LEU A 150 -5.81 4.25 -4.76
N HIS A 151 -5.20 4.74 -5.83
CA HIS A 151 -5.74 4.66 -7.18
C HIS A 151 -5.97 3.21 -7.61
N TYR A 152 -4.90 2.40 -7.64
CA TYR A 152 -5.01 1.00 -8.04
C TYR A 152 -5.84 0.15 -7.07
N GLY A 153 -5.77 0.44 -5.77
CA GLY A 153 -6.61 -0.21 -4.78
C GLY A 153 -8.09 0.12 -4.95
N GLY A 154 -8.42 1.38 -5.24
CA GLY A 154 -9.77 1.82 -5.54
C GLY A 154 -10.34 1.17 -6.79
N GLU A 155 -9.58 1.17 -7.91
CA GLU A 155 -9.98 0.48 -9.13
C GLU A 155 -10.20 -1.02 -8.90
N ARG A 156 -9.27 -1.67 -8.18
CA ARG A 156 -9.40 -3.10 -7.83
C ARG A 156 -10.61 -3.38 -6.95
N ARG A 157 -10.98 -2.45 -6.08
CA ARG A 157 -12.18 -2.52 -5.24
C ARG A 157 -13.47 -2.29 -6.04
N GLY A 158 -13.35 -1.75 -7.24
CA GLY A 158 -14.46 -1.44 -8.14
C GLY A 158 -15.02 -0.03 -7.98
N CYS A 159 -14.34 0.86 -7.24
CA CYS A 159 -14.72 2.26 -7.12
C CYS A 159 -14.46 3.03 -8.43
N SER A 160 -15.23 4.09 -8.67
CA SER A 160 -14.81 5.14 -9.59
C SER A 160 -13.74 6.00 -8.91
N VAL A 161 -12.52 6.01 -9.44
CA VAL A 161 -11.43 6.78 -8.82
C VAL A 161 -11.27 8.14 -9.48
N LEU A 162 -11.28 9.20 -8.67
CA LEU A 162 -11.04 10.59 -9.09
C LEU A 162 -9.63 11.03 -8.66
N PRO A 163 -8.63 11.03 -9.56
CA PRO A 163 -7.22 11.28 -9.22
C PRO A 163 -6.91 12.78 -9.21
N THR A 164 -7.41 13.52 -8.22
CA THR A 164 -7.23 14.98 -8.14
C THR A 164 -5.82 15.42 -7.78
N SER A 165 -5.02 14.53 -7.19
CA SER A 165 -3.71 14.88 -6.63
C SER A 165 -3.80 15.91 -5.50
N GLY A 166 -2.67 16.48 -5.08
CA GLY A 166 -2.62 17.55 -4.07
C GLY A 166 -2.85 18.94 -4.69
N GLY A 167 -3.26 19.88 -3.86
CA GLY A 167 -3.45 21.29 -4.25
C GLY A 167 -4.73 21.58 -5.03
N ASN A 168 -4.87 22.82 -5.49
CA ASN A 168 -6.04 23.32 -6.23
C ASN A 168 -7.39 23.03 -5.52
N THR A 169 -7.50 23.52 -4.29
CA THR A 169 -8.65 23.30 -3.40
C THR A 169 -10.00 23.62 -4.07
N ASP A 170 -10.07 24.72 -4.81
CA ASP A 170 -11.31 25.14 -5.49
C ASP A 170 -11.79 24.13 -6.51
N ARG A 171 -10.88 23.62 -7.33
CA ARG A 171 -11.20 22.56 -8.31
C ARG A 171 -11.61 21.27 -7.62
N GLN A 172 -10.95 20.92 -6.52
CA GLN A 172 -11.31 19.73 -5.76
C GLN A 172 -12.73 19.83 -5.20
N LEU A 173 -13.08 20.96 -4.57
CA LEU A 173 -14.43 21.20 -4.04
C LEU A 173 -15.49 21.19 -5.14
N MET A 174 -15.19 21.79 -6.29
CA MET A 174 -16.07 21.78 -7.46
C MET A 174 -16.35 20.33 -7.91
N LEU A 175 -15.29 19.55 -8.14
CA LEU A 175 -15.41 18.15 -8.58
C LEU A 175 -16.12 17.27 -7.56
N MET A 176 -15.84 17.46 -6.26
CA MET A 176 -16.53 16.75 -5.17
C MET A 176 -18.05 16.96 -5.25
N ARG A 177 -18.48 18.20 -5.47
CA ARG A 177 -19.87 18.55 -5.58
C ARG A 177 -20.50 18.03 -6.88
N ASP A 178 -19.85 18.29 -8.01
CA ASP A 178 -20.41 18.06 -9.34
C ASP A 178 -20.47 16.57 -9.70
N LEU A 179 -19.51 15.77 -9.22
CA LEU A 179 -19.47 14.33 -9.45
C LEU A 179 -20.10 13.50 -8.31
N GLY A 180 -20.47 14.13 -7.20
CA GLY A 180 -21.07 13.41 -6.08
C GLY A 180 -20.07 12.45 -5.38
N VAL A 181 -18.86 12.92 -5.13
CA VAL A 181 -17.81 12.12 -4.45
C VAL A 181 -18.33 11.59 -3.10
N THR A 182 -18.21 10.29 -2.86
CA THR A 182 -18.70 9.62 -1.64
C THR A 182 -17.59 9.26 -0.66
N ALA A 183 -16.35 9.19 -1.13
CA ALA A 183 -15.19 8.89 -0.30
C ALA A 183 -14.00 9.78 -0.70
N ILE A 184 -13.18 10.16 0.29
CA ILE A 184 -11.97 10.94 0.05
C ILE A 184 -10.78 10.33 0.78
N ALA A 185 -9.65 10.25 0.08
CA ALA A 185 -8.37 9.88 0.65
C ALA A 185 -7.44 11.10 0.66
N CYS A 186 -7.10 11.59 1.85
CA CYS A 186 -6.23 12.74 2.05
C CYS A 186 -5.64 12.75 3.46
N THR A 187 -4.70 13.64 3.74
CA THR A 187 -4.24 13.88 5.12
C THR A 187 -5.35 14.53 5.95
N PRO A 188 -5.43 14.27 7.28
CA PRO A 188 -6.43 14.88 8.15
C PRO A 188 -6.44 16.41 8.09
N SER A 189 -5.26 17.02 8.08
CA SER A 189 -5.10 18.47 8.01
C SER A 189 -5.65 19.06 6.70
N TYR A 190 -5.45 18.35 5.57
CA TYR A 190 -5.99 18.78 4.29
C TYR A 190 -7.52 18.64 4.23
N PHE A 191 -8.07 17.60 4.85
CA PHE A 191 -9.53 17.45 4.94
C PHE A 191 -10.16 18.61 5.71
N ILE A 192 -9.58 18.99 6.86
CA ILE A 192 -10.06 20.15 7.64
C ILE A 192 -10.00 21.42 6.78
N HIS A 193 -8.89 21.65 6.07
CA HIS A 193 -8.75 22.78 5.16
C HIS A 193 -9.81 22.80 4.05
N LEU A 194 -10.10 21.62 3.44
CA LEU A 194 -11.17 21.49 2.45
C LEU A 194 -12.54 21.89 3.02
N MET A 195 -12.84 21.44 4.23
CA MET A 195 -14.13 21.75 4.87
C MET A 195 -14.26 23.23 5.23
N ASP A 196 -13.20 23.87 5.71
CA ASP A 196 -13.17 25.31 6.00
C ASP A 196 -13.39 26.12 4.71
N GLU A 197 -12.72 25.76 3.63
CA GLU A 197 -12.90 26.44 2.33
C GLU A 197 -14.29 26.19 1.74
N ALA A 198 -14.86 25.01 1.90
CA ALA A 198 -16.22 24.69 1.50
C ALA A 198 -17.22 25.59 2.25
N GLN A 199 -17.06 25.75 3.56
CA GLN A 199 -17.92 26.60 4.39
C GLN A 199 -17.85 28.07 3.95
N LYS A 200 -16.66 28.62 3.68
CA LYS A 200 -16.47 29.99 3.17
C LYS A 200 -17.17 30.23 1.86
N LYS A 201 -17.30 29.19 1.03
CA LYS A 201 -17.95 29.24 -0.29
C LYS A 201 -19.45 28.89 -0.24
N GLY A 202 -20.02 28.65 0.93
CA GLY A 202 -21.41 28.24 1.09
C GLY A 202 -21.71 26.84 0.52
N ILE A 203 -20.70 26.00 0.36
CA ILE A 203 -20.87 24.61 -0.10
C ILE A 203 -21.14 23.75 1.13
N ASP A 204 -22.36 23.22 1.21
CA ASP A 204 -22.75 22.31 2.29
C ASP A 204 -22.66 20.85 1.82
N PHE A 205 -21.75 20.12 2.43
CA PHE A 205 -21.58 18.70 2.21
C PHE A 205 -22.34 17.81 3.22
N ARG A 206 -22.96 18.42 4.25
CA ARG A 206 -23.76 17.67 5.25
C ARG A 206 -25.02 17.10 4.61
N GLY A 207 -25.26 15.83 4.86
CA GLY A 207 -26.48 15.14 4.39
C GLY A 207 -26.51 14.75 2.90
N ARG A 208 -25.52 15.17 2.09
CA ARG A 208 -25.43 14.76 0.68
C ARG A 208 -24.53 13.56 0.44
N PHE A 209 -23.63 13.24 1.39
CA PHE A 209 -22.60 12.23 1.23
C PHE A 209 -22.47 11.38 2.50
N LEU A 210 -22.46 10.06 2.33
CA LEU A 210 -21.94 9.15 3.35
C LEU A 210 -20.40 9.27 3.29
N TRP A 211 -19.88 10.27 4.00
CA TRP A 211 -18.43 10.48 4.02
C TRP A 211 -17.71 9.31 4.65
N ARG A 212 -16.87 8.70 3.87
CA ARG A 212 -15.90 7.74 4.33
C ARG A 212 -14.53 8.35 4.09
N MET A 213 -13.78 8.61 5.16
CA MET A 213 -12.47 9.22 5.09
C MET A 213 -11.42 8.13 5.25
N VAL A 214 -10.60 7.92 4.21
CA VAL A 214 -9.42 7.08 4.28
C VAL A 214 -8.25 7.98 4.69
N ILE A 215 -7.76 7.79 5.91
CA ILE A 215 -6.58 8.47 6.43
C ILE A 215 -5.41 7.49 6.34
N LEU A 216 -4.34 7.89 5.67
CA LEU A 216 -3.08 7.16 5.62
C LEU A 216 -1.97 7.96 6.29
#